data_79b9c4fff762609a2d3b4bc1d776822d
#
_entry.id   79b9c4fff762609a2d3b4bc1d776822d
#
_cell.length_a   1.000
_cell.length_b   1.000
_cell.length_c   1.000
_cell.angle_alpha   90.00
_cell.angle_beta   90.00
_cell.angle_gamma   90.00
#
_symmetry.space_group_name_H-M   'P 1'
#
loop_
_entity.id
_entity.type
_entity.pdbx_description
1 polymer ?
#
loop_
_entity_poly.entity_id
_entity_poly.type
_entity_poly.pdbx_seq_one_letter_code
_entity_poly.pdbx_strand_id
1 'polypeptide(L)'
;MKIQREIIETSDGSKTIHLPEWNENYHSHHGALQEAKHVFLKNGLDDFVHQKEISILEIGLGTGLNAILTCQEATKQDLKINYSALEAYPVSEEELEALNYQSFLEDEFARSHYAQIHSAEWNQRQTISPNFSINKILDQLENCNFEKNQFDIIYFDAFGPRVQGELWSLEIFQMLFKSLKSNGLLVTYCAKGQVKRDLKTAGFVVECVPGPPGKREMTKAFKRDL
;
A
#
# COMPACT_ATOMS: atom_id res chain seq x y z
N MET A 1 14.80 -18.02 -8.84
CA MET A 1 13.66 -18.96 -8.98
C MET A 1 12.44 -18.14 -9.30
N LYS A 2 11.60 -18.56 -10.27
CA LYS A 2 10.34 -17.87 -10.54
C LYS A 2 9.34 -18.38 -9.50
N ILE A 3 8.90 -17.52 -8.58
CA ILE A 3 7.89 -17.88 -7.57
C ILE A 3 6.59 -18.21 -8.31
N GLN A 4 5.99 -19.38 -8.01
CA GLN A 4 4.71 -19.76 -8.58
C GLN A 4 3.61 -18.86 -8.03
N ARG A 5 2.73 -18.38 -8.92
CA ARG A 5 1.59 -17.49 -8.59
C ARG A 5 0.30 -18.14 -9.11
N GLU A 6 -0.71 -18.18 -8.26
CA GLU A 6 -2.03 -18.75 -8.59
C GLU A 6 -3.11 -17.72 -8.29
N ILE A 7 -4.05 -17.54 -9.22
CA ILE A 7 -5.19 -16.64 -8.99
C ILE A 7 -6.28 -17.42 -8.27
N ILE A 8 -6.70 -16.91 -7.11
CA ILE A 8 -7.78 -17.47 -6.30
C ILE A 8 -8.84 -16.42 -6.01
N GLU A 9 -10.08 -16.87 -5.73
CA GLU A 9 -11.19 -15.99 -5.32
C GLU A 9 -11.23 -15.83 -3.81
N THR A 10 -11.55 -14.63 -3.34
CA THR A 10 -11.71 -14.29 -1.94
C THR A 10 -13.19 -14.25 -1.54
N SER A 11 -13.49 -14.17 -0.24
CA SER A 11 -14.86 -14.27 0.26
C SER A 11 -15.78 -13.10 -0.14
N ASP A 12 -15.23 -11.97 -0.58
CA ASP A 12 -16.00 -10.83 -1.10
C ASP A 12 -16.20 -10.87 -2.62
N GLY A 13 -15.81 -11.99 -3.27
CA GLY A 13 -15.90 -12.20 -4.71
C GLY A 13 -14.77 -11.55 -5.51
N SER A 14 -13.87 -10.79 -4.85
CA SER A 14 -12.67 -10.31 -5.50
C SER A 14 -11.66 -11.46 -5.69
N LYS A 15 -10.62 -11.22 -6.50
CA LYS A 15 -9.56 -12.21 -6.69
C LYS A 15 -8.28 -11.73 -6.02
N THR A 16 -7.39 -12.66 -5.72
CA THR A 16 -6.04 -12.38 -5.22
C THR A 16 -5.03 -13.34 -5.80
N ILE A 17 -3.75 -13.03 -5.68
CA ILE A 17 -2.65 -13.91 -6.04
C ILE A 17 -2.26 -14.71 -4.80
N HIS A 18 -2.27 -16.03 -4.92
CA HIS A 18 -1.74 -16.97 -3.94
C HIS A 18 -0.32 -17.38 -4.33
N LEU A 19 0.56 -17.47 -3.34
CA LEU A 19 1.94 -17.94 -3.46
C LEU A 19 2.06 -19.30 -2.73
N PRO A 20 1.93 -20.43 -3.44
CA PRO A 20 1.89 -21.75 -2.79
C PRO A 20 3.16 -22.05 -1.98
N GLU A 21 4.34 -21.69 -2.50
CA GLU A 21 5.63 -21.95 -1.84
C GLU A 21 5.74 -21.26 -0.47
N TRP A 22 5.08 -20.10 -0.30
CA TRP A 22 5.09 -19.32 0.91
C TRP A 22 3.84 -19.50 1.76
N ASN A 23 2.80 -20.11 1.18
CA ASN A 23 1.46 -20.17 1.74
C ASN A 23 0.98 -18.78 2.19
N GLU A 24 1.12 -17.80 1.29
CA GLU A 24 0.72 -16.41 1.48
C GLU A 24 -0.11 -15.93 0.29
N ASN A 25 -0.90 -14.89 0.52
CA ASN A 25 -1.68 -14.22 -0.51
C ASN A 25 -1.31 -12.74 -0.55
N TYR A 26 -1.49 -12.13 -1.72
CA TYR A 26 -1.35 -10.68 -1.87
C TYR A 26 -2.36 -9.93 -0.99
N HIS A 27 -3.58 -10.46 -0.85
CA HIS A 27 -4.64 -9.87 -0.01
C HIS A 27 -5.31 -10.94 0.84
N SER A 28 -6.07 -10.51 1.85
CA SER A 28 -6.81 -11.39 2.73
C SER A 28 -7.82 -12.27 1.98
N HIS A 29 -7.94 -13.53 2.37
CA HIS A 29 -9.02 -14.42 1.93
C HIS A 29 -10.43 -13.91 2.28
N HIS A 30 -10.55 -13.02 3.27
CA HIS A 30 -11.83 -12.45 3.68
C HIS A 30 -12.33 -11.36 2.72
N GLY A 31 -11.45 -10.82 1.86
CA GLY A 31 -11.80 -9.84 0.83
C GLY A 31 -10.67 -8.84 0.60
N ALA A 32 -10.18 -8.78 -0.65
CA ALA A 32 -9.12 -7.87 -1.03
C ALA A 32 -9.58 -6.39 -0.94
N LEU A 33 -10.78 -6.11 -1.46
CA LEU A 33 -11.36 -4.77 -1.44
C LEU A 33 -11.65 -4.28 -0.02
N GLN A 34 -12.19 -5.15 0.83
CA GLN A 34 -12.51 -4.80 2.23
C GLN A 34 -11.25 -4.51 3.03
N GLU A 35 -10.19 -5.31 2.85
CA GLU A 35 -8.91 -5.09 3.52
C GLU A 35 -8.28 -3.76 3.09
N ALA A 36 -8.15 -3.53 1.78
CA ALA A 36 -7.57 -2.30 1.24
C ALA A 36 -8.31 -1.04 1.70
N LYS A 37 -9.65 -1.04 1.60
CA LYS A 37 -10.49 0.07 2.08
C LYS A 37 -10.35 0.30 3.58
N HIS A 38 -10.32 -0.76 4.38
CA HIS A 38 -10.23 -0.64 5.84
C HIS A 38 -8.85 -0.15 6.30
N VAL A 39 -7.78 -0.76 5.78
CA VAL A 39 -6.40 -0.48 6.24
C VAL A 39 -5.90 0.85 5.69
N PHE A 40 -5.98 1.05 4.38
CA PHE A 40 -5.25 2.13 3.73
C PHE A 40 -6.10 3.38 3.51
N LEU A 41 -7.39 3.25 3.18
CA LEU A 41 -8.25 4.42 3.04
C LEU A 41 -8.73 4.89 4.41
N LYS A 42 -9.54 4.07 5.10
CA LYS A 42 -10.20 4.48 6.36
C LYS A 42 -9.20 4.77 7.50
N ASN A 43 -8.17 3.95 7.66
CA ASN A 43 -7.18 4.11 8.74
C ASN A 43 -5.87 4.77 8.26
N GLY A 44 -5.78 5.18 7.00
CA GLY A 44 -4.66 5.90 6.41
C GLY A 44 -5.11 7.25 5.86
N LEU A 45 -5.68 7.25 4.64
CA LEU A 45 -6.02 8.47 3.90
C LEU A 45 -7.00 9.40 4.65
N ASP A 46 -8.03 8.85 5.31
CA ASP A 46 -9.08 9.63 5.97
C ASP A 46 -8.54 10.56 7.06
N ASP A 47 -7.42 10.23 7.69
CA ASP A 47 -6.77 11.11 8.67
C ASP A 47 -6.19 12.39 8.02
N PHE A 48 -6.02 12.41 6.70
CA PHE A 48 -5.33 13.49 5.96
C PHE A 48 -6.23 14.28 5.00
N VAL A 49 -7.51 13.94 4.89
CA VAL A 49 -8.46 14.61 3.96
C VAL A 49 -8.65 16.12 4.21
N HIS A 50 -8.20 16.63 5.34
CA HIS A 50 -8.15 18.06 5.65
C HIS A 50 -7.03 18.80 4.90
N GLN A 51 -6.06 18.07 4.32
CA GLN A 51 -5.00 18.59 3.48
C GLN A 51 -5.46 18.60 2.02
N LYS A 52 -5.03 19.61 1.24
CA LYS A 52 -5.36 19.67 -0.20
C LYS A 52 -4.41 18.87 -1.08
N GLU A 53 -3.20 18.65 -0.61
CA GLU A 53 -2.16 17.91 -1.32
C GLU A 53 -1.48 16.93 -0.37
N ILE A 54 -1.42 15.65 -0.75
CA ILE A 54 -0.94 14.55 0.07
C ILE A 54 0.09 13.75 -0.74
N SER A 55 1.24 13.48 -0.15
CA SER A 55 2.29 12.62 -0.72
C SER A 55 2.24 11.26 -0.03
N ILE A 56 2.02 10.19 -0.80
CA ILE A 56 1.89 8.82 -0.30
C ILE A 56 3.04 7.98 -0.85
N LEU A 57 3.63 7.14 0.01
CA LEU A 57 4.52 6.04 -0.38
C LEU A 57 3.83 4.72 -0.09
N GLU A 58 3.68 3.87 -1.09
CA GLU A 58 3.26 2.48 -0.93
C GLU A 58 4.45 1.55 -1.04
N ILE A 59 4.62 0.65 -0.08
CA ILE A 59 5.59 -0.44 -0.12
C ILE A 59 4.83 -1.71 -0.50
N GLY A 60 5.12 -2.21 -1.71
CA GLY A 60 4.39 -3.32 -2.32
C GLY A 60 3.20 -2.85 -3.16
N LEU A 61 3.43 -2.35 -4.39
CA LEU A 61 2.36 -2.00 -5.33
C LEU A 61 1.48 -3.21 -5.65
N GLY A 62 2.11 -4.37 -5.80
CA GLY A 62 1.42 -5.63 -6.08
C GLY A 62 0.45 -5.53 -7.26
N THR A 63 -0.82 -5.74 -6.97
CA THR A 63 -1.91 -5.70 -7.96
C THR A 63 -2.41 -4.29 -8.28
N GLY A 64 -1.86 -3.24 -7.65
CA GLY A 64 -2.29 -1.85 -7.82
C GLY A 64 -3.63 -1.51 -7.19
N LEU A 65 -4.17 -2.39 -6.34
CA LEU A 65 -5.49 -2.19 -5.73
C LEU A 65 -5.54 -0.95 -4.83
N ASN A 66 -4.55 -0.76 -3.96
CA ASN A 66 -4.50 0.43 -3.09
C ASN A 66 -4.35 1.71 -3.90
N ALA A 67 -3.54 1.69 -4.97
CA ALA A 67 -3.33 2.84 -5.84
C ALA A 67 -4.63 3.27 -6.55
N ILE A 68 -5.39 2.33 -7.15
CA ILE A 68 -6.65 2.69 -7.83
C ILE A 68 -7.72 3.16 -6.85
N LEU A 69 -7.86 2.51 -5.68
CA LEU A 69 -8.82 2.95 -4.67
C LEU A 69 -8.47 4.35 -4.14
N THR A 70 -7.19 4.63 -3.92
CA THR A 70 -6.71 5.97 -3.54
C THR A 70 -6.98 7.01 -4.63
N CYS A 71 -6.80 6.65 -5.92
CA CYS A 71 -7.11 7.51 -7.06
C CYS A 71 -8.60 7.86 -7.13
N GLN A 72 -9.49 6.89 -6.87
CA GLN A 72 -10.94 7.12 -6.79
C GLN A 72 -11.31 8.08 -5.64
N GLU A 73 -10.73 7.85 -4.45
CA GLU A 73 -10.99 8.74 -3.29
C GLU A 73 -10.42 10.14 -3.51
N ALA A 74 -9.27 10.28 -4.17
CA ALA A 74 -8.70 11.58 -4.56
C ALA A 74 -9.69 12.40 -5.40
N THR A 75 -10.34 11.75 -6.37
CA THR A 75 -11.35 12.39 -7.23
C THR A 75 -12.61 12.74 -6.45
N LYS A 76 -13.13 11.84 -5.62
CA LYS A 76 -14.37 12.04 -4.85
C LYS A 76 -14.25 13.18 -3.83
N GLN A 77 -13.07 13.33 -3.22
CA GLN A 77 -12.83 14.28 -2.14
C GLN A 77 -12.09 15.55 -2.59
N ASP A 78 -11.85 15.69 -3.90
CA ASP A 78 -11.06 16.80 -4.49
C ASP A 78 -9.67 16.98 -3.83
N LEU A 79 -8.99 15.86 -3.58
CA LEU A 79 -7.64 15.81 -3.02
C LEU A 79 -6.63 15.68 -4.15
N LYS A 80 -5.49 16.35 -4.03
CA LYS A 80 -4.36 16.17 -4.93
C LYS A 80 -3.37 15.17 -4.32
N ILE A 81 -3.22 14.00 -4.95
CA ILE A 81 -2.37 12.91 -4.46
C ILE A 81 -1.13 12.75 -5.34
N ASN A 82 0.04 12.84 -4.71
CA ASN A 82 1.33 12.45 -5.27
C ASN A 82 1.69 11.05 -4.76
N TYR A 83 1.38 10.02 -5.54
CA TYR A 83 1.58 8.63 -5.17
C TYR A 83 2.93 8.11 -5.64
N SER A 84 3.70 7.49 -4.76
CA SER A 84 4.91 6.74 -5.08
C SER A 84 4.68 5.29 -4.65
N ALA A 85 4.89 4.34 -5.55
CA ALA A 85 4.65 2.93 -5.29
C ALA A 85 5.89 2.11 -5.61
N LEU A 86 6.46 1.48 -4.59
CA LEU A 86 7.62 0.61 -4.71
C LEU A 86 7.18 -0.83 -4.96
N GLU A 87 7.83 -1.48 -5.92
CA GLU A 87 7.61 -2.89 -6.22
C GLU A 87 8.90 -3.53 -6.75
N ALA A 88 9.30 -4.64 -6.16
CA ALA A 88 10.48 -5.38 -6.57
C ALA A 88 10.18 -6.48 -7.62
N TYR A 89 8.96 -7.01 -7.62
CA TYR A 89 8.55 -8.16 -8.41
C TYR A 89 7.18 -7.93 -9.08
N PRO A 90 7.09 -7.06 -10.09
CA PRO A 90 5.83 -6.67 -10.71
C PRO A 90 4.95 -7.84 -11.11
N VAL A 91 3.65 -7.65 -10.96
CA VAL A 91 2.62 -8.57 -11.46
C VAL A 91 2.60 -8.48 -12.99
N SER A 92 2.46 -9.62 -13.69
CA SER A 92 2.43 -9.65 -15.15
C SER A 92 1.09 -9.16 -15.69
N GLU A 93 1.05 -8.78 -16.98
CA GLU A 93 -0.19 -8.37 -17.65
C GLU A 93 -1.23 -9.49 -17.63
N GLU A 94 -0.82 -10.74 -17.85
CA GLU A 94 -1.70 -11.92 -17.81
C GLU A 94 -2.31 -12.12 -16.40
N GLU A 95 -1.51 -11.90 -15.35
CA GLU A 95 -1.98 -11.98 -13.97
C GLU A 95 -2.99 -10.86 -13.67
N LEU A 96 -2.73 -9.63 -14.13
CA LEU A 96 -3.64 -8.49 -13.98
C LEU A 96 -4.97 -8.70 -14.70
N GLU A 97 -4.94 -9.25 -15.92
CA GLU A 97 -6.15 -9.62 -16.67
C GLU A 97 -6.94 -10.69 -15.91
N ALA A 98 -6.26 -11.72 -15.40
CA ALA A 98 -6.90 -12.80 -14.65
C ALA A 98 -7.53 -12.36 -13.33
N LEU A 99 -6.92 -11.37 -12.65
CA LEU A 99 -7.47 -10.72 -11.43
C LEU A 99 -8.77 -9.99 -11.73
N ASN A 100 -8.88 -9.39 -12.91
CA ASN A 100 -10.08 -8.69 -13.40
C ASN A 100 -10.65 -7.65 -12.40
N TYR A 101 -9.80 -6.90 -11.73
CA TYR A 101 -10.25 -5.85 -10.78
C TYR A 101 -11.11 -4.78 -11.43
N GLN A 102 -10.99 -4.63 -12.75
CA GLN A 102 -11.84 -3.72 -13.51
C GLN A 102 -13.33 -4.03 -13.34
N SER A 103 -13.72 -5.30 -13.10
CA SER A 103 -15.12 -5.68 -12.88
C SER A 103 -15.70 -5.15 -11.57
N PHE A 104 -14.87 -4.81 -10.60
CA PHE A 104 -15.26 -4.25 -9.31
C PHE A 104 -15.20 -2.72 -9.28
N LEU A 105 -14.71 -2.10 -10.35
CA LEU A 105 -14.67 -0.64 -10.48
C LEU A 105 -16.00 -0.15 -11.06
N GLU A 106 -16.66 0.74 -10.34
CA GLU A 106 -18.05 1.12 -10.58
C GLU A 106 -18.28 1.88 -11.89
N ASP A 107 -17.24 2.57 -12.37
CA ASP A 107 -17.34 3.41 -13.56
C ASP A 107 -16.21 3.20 -14.57
N GLU A 108 -16.41 3.71 -15.78
CA GLU A 108 -15.47 3.59 -16.90
C GLU A 108 -14.18 4.40 -16.65
N PHE A 109 -14.27 5.52 -15.93
CA PHE A 109 -13.09 6.33 -15.60
C PHE A 109 -12.17 5.55 -14.65
N ALA A 110 -12.72 4.90 -13.63
CA ALA A 110 -11.95 4.07 -12.72
C ALA A 110 -11.25 2.91 -13.45
N ARG A 111 -11.95 2.25 -14.39
CA ARG A 111 -11.35 1.21 -15.23
C ARG A 111 -10.21 1.75 -16.10
N SER A 112 -10.42 2.91 -16.72
CA SER A 112 -9.38 3.58 -17.50
C SER A 112 -8.17 3.97 -16.65
N HIS A 113 -8.39 4.53 -15.47
CA HIS A 113 -7.31 4.90 -14.54
C HIS A 113 -6.53 3.67 -14.06
N TYR A 114 -7.19 2.55 -13.78
CA TYR A 114 -6.52 1.30 -13.42
C TYR A 114 -5.58 0.83 -14.53
N ALA A 115 -6.06 0.82 -15.78
CA ALA A 115 -5.22 0.50 -16.93
C ALA A 115 -4.03 1.46 -17.08
N GLN A 116 -4.24 2.77 -16.87
CA GLN A 116 -3.18 3.78 -16.94
C GLN A 116 -2.16 3.61 -15.80
N ILE A 117 -2.59 3.26 -14.57
CA ILE A 117 -1.67 2.98 -13.46
C ILE A 117 -0.73 1.83 -13.82
N HIS A 118 -1.25 0.76 -14.42
CA HIS A 118 -0.43 -0.39 -14.78
C HIS A 118 0.49 -0.11 -15.97
N SER A 119 0.00 0.58 -17.02
CA SER A 119 0.80 0.95 -18.20
C SER A 119 1.78 2.11 -17.95
N ALA A 120 1.70 2.80 -16.81
CA ALA A 120 2.63 3.86 -16.46
C ALA A 120 4.08 3.33 -16.46
N GLU A 121 5.00 4.14 -16.99
CA GLU A 121 6.43 3.81 -17.03
C GLU A 121 7.03 3.73 -15.63
N TRP A 122 7.91 2.75 -15.41
CA TRP A 122 8.65 2.61 -14.15
C TRP A 122 9.67 3.76 -14.00
N ASN A 123 9.85 4.20 -12.75
CA ASN A 123 10.80 5.25 -12.37
C ASN A 123 10.52 6.62 -13.02
N GLN A 124 9.30 6.82 -13.49
CA GLN A 124 8.83 8.09 -14.05
C GLN A 124 7.48 8.48 -13.44
N ARG A 125 7.36 9.77 -13.06
CA ARG A 125 6.08 10.29 -12.58
C ARG A 125 5.15 10.56 -13.73
N GLN A 126 3.94 10.02 -13.65
CA GLN A 126 2.87 10.23 -14.64
C GLN A 126 1.59 10.71 -13.97
N THR A 127 0.87 11.60 -14.64
CA THR A 127 -0.45 12.06 -14.25
C THR A 127 -1.49 11.08 -14.76
N ILE A 128 -2.27 10.50 -13.86
CA ILE A 128 -3.37 9.57 -14.18
C ILE A 128 -4.70 10.31 -14.25
N SER A 129 -4.90 11.28 -13.35
CA SER A 129 -6.06 12.17 -13.35
C SER A 129 -5.66 13.57 -12.86
N PRO A 130 -6.51 14.59 -12.95
CA PRO A 130 -6.21 15.91 -12.37
C PRO A 130 -5.87 15.86 -10.88
N ASN A 131 -6.38 14.85 -10.17
CA ASN A 131 -6.26 14.68 -8.74
C ASN A 131 -5.18 13.64 -8.34
N PHE A 132 -4.62 12.88 -9.28
CA PHE A 132 -3.73 11.77 -8.95
C PHE A 132 -2.57 11.63 -9.92
N SER A 133 -1.34 11.67 -9.40
CA SER A 133 -0.12 11.32 -10.13
C SER A 133 0.57 10.14 -9.46
N ILE A 134 1.16 9.25 -10.27
CA ILE A 134 1.89 8.07 -9.78
C ILE A 134 3.34 8.06 -10.26
N ASN A 135 4.23 7.61 -9.40
CA ASN A 135 5.60 7.21 -9.72
C ASN A 135 5.79 5.76 -9.25
N LYS A 136 5.79 4.81 -10.17
CA LYS A 136 6.11 3.41 -9.88
C LYS A 136 7.63 3.26 -9.80
N ILE A 137 8.14 2.77 -8.69
CA ILE A 137 9.57 2.58 -8.44
C ILE A 137 9.87 1.08 -8.52
N LEU A 138 10.68 0.69 -9.50
CA LEU A 138 11.10 -0.70 -9.67
C LEU A 138 12.42 -0.91 -8.94
N ASP A 139 12.36 -1.30 -7.68
CA ASP A 139 13.55 -1.57 -6.85
C ASP A 139 13.17 -2.38 -5.60
N GLN A 140 14.15 -2.87 -4.86
CA GLN A 140 14.00 -3.42 -3.52
C GLN A 140 14.06 -2.29 -2.49
N LEU A 141 13.26 -2.41 -1.42
CA LEU A 141 13.15 -1.37 -0.39
C LEU A 141 14.50 -1.06 0.28
N GLU A 142 15.34 -2.08 0.44
CA GLU A 142 16.68 -1.98 1.05
C GLU A 142 17.65 -1.13 0.24
N ASN A 143 17.41 -1.01 -1.07
CA ASN A 143 18.22 -0.17 -1.97
C ASN A 143 17.72 1.28 -2.04
N CYS A 144 16.51 1.54 -1.55
CA CYS A 144 15.90 2.85 -1.65
C CYS A 144 16.50 3.85 -0.66
N ASN A 145 16.60 5.08 -1.10
CA ASN A 145 16.95 6.21 -0.24
C ASN A 145 15.96 7.35 -0.49
N PHE A 146 15.01 7.50 0.42
CA PHE A 146 14.00 8.55 0.35
C PHE A 146 14.50 9.84 1.00
N GLU A 147 14.05 10.98 0.49
CA GLU A 147 14.35 12.29 1.10
C GLU A 147 13.66 12.40 2.47
N LYS A 148 14.25 13.23 3.33
CA LYS A 148 13.65 13.52 4.64
C LYS A 148 12.36 14.33 4.45
N ASN A 149 11.33 13.99 5.24
CA ASN A 149 10.05 14.71 5.26
C ASN A 149 9.38 14.78 3.87
N GLN A 150 9.45 13.70 3.12
CA GLN A 150 8.93 13.60 1.75
C GLN A 150 7.44 13.21 1.74
N PHE A 151 7.02 12.29 2.63
CA PHE A 151 5.69 11.68 2.59
C PHE A 151 4.82 12.08 3.77
N ASP A 152 3.54 12.23 3.53
CA ASP A 152 2.52 12.41 4.56
C ASP A 152 2.07 11.06 5.10
N ILE A 153 1.95 10.05 4.20
CA ILE A 153 1.47 8.71 4.54
C ILE A 153 2.40 7.67 3.92
N ILE A 154 2.65 6.59 4.67
CA ILE A 154 3.25 5.36 4.14
C ILE A 154 2.22 4.23 4.27
N TYR A 155 1.83 3.64 3.15
CA TYR A 155 1.11 2.37 3.08
C TYR A 155 2.14 1.25 3.10
N PHE A 156 2.28 0.56 4.23
CA PHE A 156 3.25 -0.53 4.37
C PHE A 156 2.55 -1.87 4.13
N ASP A 157 2.51 -2.29 2.85
CA ASP A 157 1.75 -3.45 2.37
C ASP A 157 2.65 -4.59 1.85
N ALA A 158 3.84 -4.72 2.40
CA ALA A 158 4.74 -5.85 2.12
C ALA A 158 4.17 -7.17 2.66
N PHE A 159 4.62 -8.30 2.11
CA PHE A 159 4.30 -9.60 2.71
C PHE A 159 4.76 -9.68 4.17
N GLY A 160 4.01 -10.45 4.97
CA GLY A 160 4.21 -10.47 6.41
C GLY A 160 5.63 -10.86 6.86
N PRO A 161 6.03 -10.53 8.10
CA PRO A 161 7.39 -10.75 8.62
C PRO A 161 7.83 -12.22 8.65
N ARG A 162 6.93 -13.18 8.39
CA ARG A 162 7.26 -14.59 8.26
C ARG A 162 7.96 -14.89 6.93
N VAL A 163 7.64 -14.10 5.90
CA VAL A 163 8.04 -14.33 4.51
C VAL A 163 9.12 -13.35 4.07
N GLN A 164 8.93 -12.07 4.38
CA GLN A 164 9.86 -10.99 4.04
C GLN A 164 10.35 -10.29 5.32
N GLY A 165 10.96 -11.06 6.23
CA GLY A 165 11.40 -10.54 7.55
C GLY A 165 12.34 -9.34 7.45
N GLU A 166 13.16 -9.29 6.42
CA GLU A 166 14.13 -8.21 6.14
C GLU A 166 13.45 -6.84 5.98
N LEU A 167 12.27 -6.78 5.38
CA LEU A 167 11.51 -5.53 5.20
C LEU A 167 10.92 -4.99 6.51
N TRP A 168 10.82 -5.83 7.54
CA TRP A 168 10.26 -5.48 8.85
C TRP A 168 11.34 -5.19 9.91
N SER A 169 12.53 -4.84 9.46
CA SER A 169 13.67 -4.57 10.34
C SER A 169 13.63 -3.15 10.92
N LEU A 170 14.35 -2.95 12.03
CA LEU A 170 14.49 -1.64 12.66
C LEU A 170 15.09 -0.60 11.71
N GLU A 171 16.07 -1.00 10.91
CA GLU A 171 16.77 -0.14 9.94
C GLU A 171 15.79 0.40 8.89
N ILE A 172 14.93 -0.47 8.37
CA ILE A 172 13.86 -0.08 7.42
C ILE A 172 12.90 0.91 8.09
N PHE A 173 12.43 0.64 9.30
CA PHE A 173 11.52 1.55 9.98
C PHE A 173 12.17 2.90 10.32
N GLN A 174 13.47 2.94 10.64
CA GLN A 174 14.20 4.19 10.83
C GLN A 174 14.33 5.01 9.53
N MET A 175 14.56 4.35 8.40
CA MET A 175 14.57 4.99 7.08
C MET A 175 13.20 5.59 6.76
N LEU A 176 12.13 4.81 6.94
CA LEU A 176 10.76 5.25 6.71
C LEU A 176 10.32 6.36 7.68
N PHE A 177 10.73 6.30 8.95
CA PHE A 177 10.50 7.38 9.91
C PHE A 177 11.12 8.71 9.45
N LYS A 178 12.34 8.67 8.92
CA LYS A 178 13.02 9.88 8.39
C LYS A 178 12.32 10.44 7.16
N SER A 179 11.76 9.57 6.30
CA SER A 179 11.08 9.98 5.08
C SER A 179 9.69 10.58 5.30
N LEU A 180 9.03 10.29 6.44
CA LEU A 180 7.76 10.91 6.81
C LEU A 180 7.94 12.36 7.22
N LYS A 181 6.97 13.19 6.84
CA LYS A 181 6.79 14.55 7.36
C LYS A 181 6.41 14.52 8.84
N SER A 182 6.52 15.65 9.52
CA SER A 182 5.97 15.83 10.86
C SER A 182 4.46 15.52 10.86
N ASN A 183 3.99 14.82 11.87
CA ASN A 183 2.64 14.25 11.97
C ASN A 183 2.25 13.26 10.86
N GLY A 184 3.21 12.78 10.07
CA GLY A 184 2.99 11.74 9.07
C GLY A 184 2.67 10.38 9.71
N LEU A 185 2.07 9.50 8.92
CA LEU A 185 1.54 8.20 9.34
C LEU A 185 2.12 7.05 8.50
N LEU A 186 2.58 6.01 9.17
CA LEU A 186 2.75 4.68 8.57
C LEU A 186 1.58 3.79 9.02
N VAL A 187 0.88 3.20 8.06
CA VAL A 187 -0.23 2.28 8.31
C VAL A 187 0.05 0.92 7.71
N THR A 188 -0.28 -0.15 8.45
CA THR A 188 -0.11 -1.54 8.00
C THR A 188 -1.13 -2.46 8.64
N TYR A 189 -1.50 -3.50 7.91
CA TYR A 189 -2.36 -4.58 8.41
C TYR A 189 -1.69 -5.41 9.52
N CYS A 190 -0.37 -5.35 9.63
CA CYS A 190 0.41 -6.18 10.55
C CYS A 190 0.32 -5.68 11.98
N ALA A 191 -0.07 -6.57 12.92
CA ALA A 191 -0.16 -6.25 14.35
C ALA A 191 0.83 -7.06 15.23
N LYS A 192 1.87 -7.67 14.62
CA LYS A 192 2.85 -8.48 15.37
C LYS A 192 3.57 -7.65 16.43
N GLY A 193 3.72 -8.21 17.61
CA GLY A 193 4.35 -7.54 18.75
C GLY A 193 5.78 -7.07 18.48
N GLN A 194 6.59 -7.84 17.72
CA GLN A 194 7.94 -7.41 17.35
C GLN A 194 7.90 -6.19 16.45
N VAL A 195 7.06 -6.18 15.41
CA VAL A 195 6.89 -5.03 14.50
C VAL A 195 6.53 -3.75 15.29
N LYS A 196 5.59 -3.86 16.23
CA LYS A 196 5.20 -2.72 17.08
C LYS A 196 6.35 -2.22 17.97
N ARG A 197 7.21 -3.12 18.47
CA ARG A 197 8.41 -2.72 19.25
C ARG A 197 9.44 -2.02 18.39
N ASP A 198 9.71 -2.56 17.20
CA ASP A 198 10.70 -1.99 16.28
C ASP A 198 10.26 -0.62 15.75
N LEU A 199 8.98 -0.45 15.43
CA LEU A 199 8.39 0.86 15.10
C LEU A 199 8.58 1.87 16.25
N LYS A 200 8.30 1.49 17.50
CA LYS A 200 8.54 2.36 18.67
C LYS A 200 10.01 2.72 18.81
N THR A 201 10.90 1.74 18.64
CA THR A 201 12.36 1.96 18.72
C THR A 201 12.85 2.87 17.60
N ALA A 202 12.21 2.81 16.41
CA ALA A 202 12.50 3.72 15.29
C ALA A 202 12.02 5.17 15.54
N GLY A 203 11.21 5.42 16.58
CA GLY A 203 10.74 6.75 16.97
C GLY A 203 9.23 6.99 16.77
N PHE A 204 8.49 6.01 16.25
CA PHE A 204 7.05 6.17 16.05
C PHE A 204 6.24 6.12 17.35
N VAL A 205 5.18 6.91 17.42
CA VAL A 205 4.08 6.70 18.36
C VAL A 205 3.13 5.67 17.74
N VAL A 206 3.05 4.48 18.36
CA VAL A 206 2.34 3.33 17.80
C VAL A 206 0.99 3.15 18.47
N GLU A 207 -0.06 3.10 17.65
CA GLU A 207 -1.44 2.85 18.04
C GLU A 207 -1.91 1.51 17.43
N CYS A 208 -2.68 0.74 18.22
CA CYS A 208 -3.38 -0.44 17.75
C CYS A 208 -4.84 -0.09 17.57
N VAL A 209 -5.37 -0.34 16.38
CA VAL A 209 -6.77 -0.11 16.05
C VAL A 209 -7.43 -1.41 15.58
N PRO A 210 -8.77 -1.52 15.55
CA PRO A 210 -9.43 -2.70 15.02
C PRO A 210 -8.97 -3.02 13.59
N GLY A 211 -8.64 -4.29 13.35
CA GLY A 211 -8.19 -4.78 12.06
C GLY A 211 -9.34 -4.96 11.06
N PRO A 212 -9.02 -5.23 9.78
CA PRO A 212 -10.00 -5.61 8.78
C PRO A 212 -10.64 -6.98 9.11
N PRO A 213 -11.71 -7.39 8.42
CA PRO A 213 -12.31 -8.70 8.63
C PRO A 213 -11.30 -9.84 8.67
N GLY A 214 -11.39 -10.71 9.67
CA GLY A 214 -10.43 -11.79 9.93
C GLY A 214 -9.20 -11.41 10.72
N LYS A 215 -8.94 -10.13 10.98
CA LYS A 215 -7.82 -9.65 11.82
C LYS A 215 -8.35 -8.85 13.00
N ARG A 216 -7.91 -9.22 14.22
CA ARG A 216 -8.33 -8.53 15.44
C ARG A 216 -7.84 -7.09 15.51
N GLU A 217 -6.61 -6.85 15.07
CA GLU A 217 -5.91 -5.59 15.20
C GLU A 217 -5.10 -5.28 13.95
N MET A 218 -4.84 -4.01 13.71
CA MET A 218 -3.86 -3.48 12.78
C MET A 218 -3.04 -2.36 13.44
N THR A 219 -2.03 -1.85 12.78
CA THR A 219 -1.10 -0.88 13.35
C THR A 219 -1.13 0.44 12.59
N LYS A 220 -1.25 1.54 13.34
CA LYS A 220 -0.96 2.92 12.93
C LYS A 220 0.29 3.39 13.68
N ALA A 221 1.23 4.00 12.98
CA ALA A 221 2.49 4.48 13.56
C ALA A 221 2.74 5.92 13.10
N PHE A 222 2.66 6.86 14.03
CA PHE A 222 2.75 8.29 13.76
C PHE A 222 4.14 8.82 14.04
N LYS A 223 4.65 9.67 13.14
CA LYS A 223 5.79 10.53 13.45
C LYS A 223 5.28 11.80 14.15
N ARG A 224 5.36 11.83 15.47
CA ARG A 224 5.00 13.01 16.27
C ARG A 224 6.25 13.84 16.56
N ASP A 225 6.12 15.17 16.49
CA ASP A 225 7.14 16.04 17.05
C ASP A 225 7.13 15.90 18.57
N LEU A 226 8.30 15.66 19.14
CA LEU A 226 8.52 15.58 20.60
C LEU A 226 8.64 16.98 21.19
#